data_05b178b6fc32e876a5d0721477e70441
#
_entry.id   05b178b6fc32e876a5d0721477e70441
#
_cell.length_a   1.000
_cell.length_b   1.000
_cell.length_c   1.000
_cell.angle_alpha   90.00
_cell.angle_beta   90.00
_cell.angle_gamma   90.00
#
_symmetry.space_group_name_H-M   'P 1'
#
loop_
_entity.id
_entity.type
_entity.pdbx_description
1 polymer ?
#
loop_
_entity_poly.entity_id
_entity_poly.type
_entity_poly.pdbx_seq_one_letter_code
_entity_poly.pdbx_strand_id
1 'polypeptide(L)'
;MTETEGILQLQNFFGINPIYSRTVYDLADKNNLIEDATKIISQKPKPFVKWVGGKRQLLKQFKELGLYPPEGFNPNKATYFEPFVGGGAVFLDLLPQKAVLSDMNQELIITYNVIKNDVKSLIKSLKKYKYDKEFFLKIRAQKIDELSDLKIASRFIYLNRTCFNGMYRVNNQGQFNVPFGKYNNPLICDEENLLKLSKTLKNIKILHQDYKQVLKKAKKGDFVYFDPPYYPVNKTSSFTNYTKEAFLEKEQEELRDTFVELHKRGCFVMLSNSNTPFINKLYSGIDKKIKVHKIDANRMINSKTSKRGKIKEVLVINY
;
A
#
# COMPACT_ATOMS: atom_id res chain seq x y z
N MET A 1 -20.09 -3.01 -23.54
CA MET A 1 -20.78 -3.47 -22.30
C MET A 1 -22.24 -3.66 -22.66
N THR A 2 -22.82 -4.81 -22.36
CA THR A 2 -24.25 -5.03 -22.59
C THR A 2 -25.09 -4.26 -21.55
N GLU A 3 -26.36 -3.95 -21.89
CA GLU A 3 -27.30 -3.30 -20.97
C GLU A 3 -27.38 -4.04 -19.62
N THR A 4 -27.46 -5.37 -19.66
CA THR A 4 -27.52 -6.21 -18.47
C THR A 4 -26.28 -6.07 -17.57
N GLU A 5 -25.09 -6.02 -18.15
CA GLU A 5 -23.84 -5.81 -17.41
C GLU A 5 -23.80 -4.42 -16.77
N GLY A 6 -24.28 -3.38 -17.46
CA GLY A 6 -24.34 -2.02 -16.95
C GLY A 6 -25.31 -1.87 -15.79
N ILE A 7 -26.50 -2.47 -15.89
CA ILE A 7 -27.50 -2.49 -14.81
C ILE A 7 -26.96 -3.22 -13.58
N LEU A 8 -26.32 -4.39 -13.77
CA LEU A 8 -25.73 -5.17 -12.68
C LEU A 8 -24.58 -4.41 -11.98
N GLN A 9 -23.79 -3.67 -12.74
CA GLN A 9 -22.75 -2.82 -12.17
C GLN A 9 -23.33 -1.68 -11.33
N LEU A 10 -24.40 -1.01 -11.79
CA LEU A 10 -25.09 0.03 -11.03
C LEU A 10 -25.67 -0.53 -9.71
N GLN A 11 -26.28 -1.70 -9.76
CA GLN A 11 -26.82 -2.38 -8.56
C GLN A 11 -25.71 -2.69 -7.55
N ASN A 12 -24.63 -3.30 -8.02
CA ASN A 12 -23.55 -3.77 -7.14
C ASN A 12 -22.69 -2.61 -6.59
N PHE A 13 -22.49 -1.56 -7.38
CA PHE A 13 -21.61 -0.46 -7.00
C PHE A 13 -22.30 0.64 -6.20
N PHE A 14 -23.49 1.04 -6.61
CA PHE A 14 -24.23 2.13 -5.96
C PHE A 14 -25.28 1.64 -4.97
N GLY A 15 -25.51 0.32 -4.85
CA GLY A 15 -26.57 -0.24 -4.01
C GLY A 15 -27.98 0.16 -4.48
N ILE A 16 -28.16 0.41 -5.78
CA ILE A 16 -29.44 0.82 -6.37
C ILE A 16 -30.39 -0.36 -6.34
N ASN A 17 -31.62 -0.13 -5.87
CA ASN A 17 -32.67 -1.15 -5.87
C ASN A 17 -32.90 -1.65 -7.32
N PRO A 18 -32.99 -2.97 -7.54
CA PRO A 18 -33.23 -3.57 -8.86
C PRO A 18 -34.37 -2.96 -9.64
N ILE A 19 -35.44 -2.52 -8.94
CA ILE A 19 -36.63 -1.91 -9.57
C ILE A 19 -36.33 -0.57 -10.24
N TYR A 20 -35.37 0.21 -9.69
CA TYR A 20 -35.01 1.53 -10.20
C TYR A 20 -33.74 1.52 -11.09
N SER A 21 -33.00 0.42 -11.10
CA SER A 21 -31.70 0.36 -11.80
C SER A 21 -31.84 0.53 -13.30
N ARG A 22 -32.92 0.03 -13.91
CA ARG A 22 -33.19 0.19 -15.35
C ARG A 22 -33.48 1.65 -15.69
N THR A 23 -34.34 2.32 -14.93
CA THR A 23 -34.67 3.74 -15.15
C THR A 23 -33.42 4.61 -15.00
N VAL A 24 -32.57 4.34 -14.01
CA VAL A 24 -31.29 5.06 -13.81
C VAL A 24 -30.33 4.78 -14.96
N TYR A 25 -30.26 3.55 -15.46
CA TYR A 25 -29.47 3.19 -16.63
C TYR A 25 -29.92 3.94 -17.88
N ASP A 26 -31.24 3.93 -18.20
CA ASP A 26 -31.80 4.59 -19.38
C ASP A 26 -31.58 6.12 -19.33
N LEU A 27 -31.71 6.75 -18.16
CA LEU A 27 -31.44 8.18 -17.97
C LEU A 27 -29.95 8.51 -18.13
N ALA A 28 -29.07 7.67 -17.63
CA ALA A 28 -27.64 7.84 -17.72
C ALA A 28 -27.14 7.63 -19.17
N ASP A 29 -27.71 6.67 -19.89
CA ASP A 29 -27.37 6.40 -21.29
C ASP A 29 -27.75 7.57 -22.22
N LYS A 30 -28.96 8.11 -22.07
CA LYS A 30 -29.43 9.30 -22.82
C LYS A 30 -28.53 10.54 -22.67
N ASN A 31 -27.77 10.62 -21.59
CA ASN A 31 -26.87 11.76 -21.30
C ASN A 31 -25.38 11.41 -21.48
N ASN A 32 -25.04 10.27 -22.10
CA ASN A 32 -23.67 9.76 -22.20
C ASN A 32 -22.92 9.60 -20.85
N LEU A 33 -23.67 9.55 -19.74
CA LEU A 33 -23.11 9.43 -18.39
C LEU A 33 -22.67 8.00 -18.06
N ILE A 34 -23.12 7.00 -18.86
CA ILE A 34 -22.77 5.60 -18.64
C ILE A 34 -21.28 5.37 -18.89
N GLU A 35 -20.71 5.98 -19.94
CA GLU A 35 -19.29 5.84 -20.25
C GLU A 35 -18.44 6.46 -19.12
N ASP A 36 -18.81 7.63 -18.62
CA ASP A 36 -18.13 8.29 -17.50
C ASP A 36 -18.32 7.51 -16.18
N ALA A 37 -19.53 7.04 -15.90
CA ALA A 37 -19.79 6.19 -14.72
C ALA A 37 -19.02 4.88 -14.79
N THR A 38 -18.96 4.24 -15.96
CA THR A 38 -18.19 3.01 -16.19
C THR A 38 -16.70 3.26 -16.00
N LYS A 39 -16.17 4.38 -16.47
CA LYS A 39 -14.78 4.79 -16.30
C LYS A 39 -14.44 5.05 -14.83
N ILE A 40 -15.35 5.66 -14.08
CA ILE A 40 -15.22 5.87 -12.63
C ILE A 40 -15.27 4.54 -11.87
N ILE A 41 -16.22 3.65 -12.22
CA ILE A 41 -16.39 2.34 -11.59
C ILE A 41 -15.22 1.41 -11.89
N SER A 42 -14.68 1.45 -13.11
CA SER A 42 -13.55 0.60 -13.54
C SER A 42 -12.20 1.03 -12.96
N GLN A 43 -12.09 2.23 -12.39
CA GLN A 43 -10.84 2.67 -11.77
C GLN A 43 -10.54 1.87 -10.50
N LYS A 44 -9.42 1.14 -10.52
CA LYS A 44 -8.88 0.48 -9.33
C LYS A 44 -8.69 1.48 -8.19
N PRO A 45 -8.94 1.10 -6.94
CA PRO A 45 -8.64 1.97 -5.79
C PRO A 45 -7.14 2.29 -5.74
N LYS A 46 -6.82 3.45 -5.16
CA LYS A 46 -5.45 3.94 -5.03
C LYS A 46 -5.04 3.92 -3.55
N PRO A 47 -3.74 3.87 -3.23
CA PRO A 47 -3.28 4.09 -1.87
C PRO A 47 -3.91 5.35 -1.26
N PHE A 48 -4.47 5.24 -0.06
CA PHE A 48 -5.11 6.36 0.64
C PHE A 48 -4.09 7.33 1.25
N VAL A 49 -2.84 6.93 1.34
CA VAL A 49 -1.70 7.72 1.83
C VAL A 49 -0.60 7.81 0.78
N LYS A 50 0.21 8.84 0.87
CA LYS A 50 1.53 8.89 0.23
C LYS A 50 2.47 8.06 1.10
N TRP A 51 3.08 7.04 0.51
CA TRP A 51 4.02 6.17 1.23
C TRP A 51 5.37 6.17 0.53
N VAL A 52 6.43 6.42 1.29
CA VAL A 52 7.80 6.45 0.72
C VAL A 52 8.16 5.06 0.25
N GLY A 53 8.76 4.94 -0.93
CA GLY A 53 9.04 3.63 -1.55
C GLY A 53 7.82 2.98 -2.24
N GLY A 54 6.69 3.68 -2.36
CA GLY A 54 5.48 3.14 -3.01
C GLY A 54 5.73 2.62 -4.43
N LYS A 55 5.35 1.38 -4.70
CA LYS A 55 5.72 0.61 -5.89
C LYS A 55 4.90 0.90 -7.16
N ARG A 56 3.93 1.82 -7.12
CA ARG A 56 3.05 2.09 -8.27
C ARG A 56 3.79 2.36 -9.59
N GLN A 57 4.91 3.07 -9.53
CA GLN A 57 5.70 3.37 -10.74
C GLN A 57 6.48 2.15 -11.25
N LEU A 58 6.88 1.25 -10.34
CA LEU A 58 7.65 0.06 -10.67
C LEU A 58 6.78 -1.08 -11.17
N LEU A 59 5.50 -1.13 -10.77
CA LEU A 59 4.57 -2.19 -11.18
C LEU A 59 4.43 -2.33 -12.70
N LYS A 60 4.44 -1.18 -13.43
CA LYS A 60 4.43 -1.21 -14.90
C LYS A 60 5.66 -1.95 -15.42
N GLN A 61 6.85 -1.60 -14.93
CA GLN A 61 8.10 -2.22 -15.33
C GLN A 61 8.17 -3.71 -14.94
N PHE A 62 7.67 -4.08 -13.74
CA PHE A 62 7.60 -5.48 -13.33
C PHE A 62 6.75 -6.32 -14.29
N LYS A 63 5.63 -5.78 -14.78
CA LYS A 63 4.76 -6.42 -15.78
C LYS A 63 5.42 -6.50 -17.16
N GLU A 64 6.03 -5.43 -17.63
CA GLU A 64 6.72 -5.36 -18.91
C GLU A 64 7.90 -6.36 -18.99
N LEU A 65 8.55 -6.61 -17.86
CA LEU A 65 9.62 -7.59 -17.75
C LEU A 65 9.13 -9.04 -17.50
N GLY A 66 7.81 -9.26 -17.40
CA GLY A 66 7.24 -10.56 -17.09
C GLY A 66 7.53 -11.08 -15.68
N LEU A 67 7.87 -10.16 -14.75
CA LEU A 67 8.28 -10.52 -13.37
C LEU A 67 7.09 -10.47 -12.37
N TYR A 68 5.93 -9.97 -12.80
CA TYR A 68 4.75 -9.80 -11.92
C TYR A 68 3.46 -9.70 -12.75
N PRO A 69 2.35 -10.31 -12.30
CA PRO A 69 2.28 -11.28 -11.21
C PRO A 69 3.00 -12.59 -11.55
N PRO A 70 3.28 -13.48 -10.56
CA PRO A 70 3.91 -14.78 -10.85
C PRO A 70 3.08 -15.61 -11.84
N GLU A 71 3.72 -16.19 -12.82
CA GLU A 71 3.07 -17.17 -13.69
C GLU A 71 2.60 -18.38 -12.87
N GLY A 72 1.35 -18.78 -13.05
CA GLY A 72 0.71 -19.86 -12.29
C GLY A 72 0.08 -19.44 -10.94
N PHE A 73 0.28 -18.20 -10.48
CA PHE A 73 -0.47 -17.70 -9.33
C PHE A 73 -1.92 -17.38 -9.73
N ASN A 74 -2.86 -17.98 -9.00
CA ASN A 74 -4.30 -17.73 -9.21
C ASN A 74 -4.86 -16.87 -8.08
N PRO A 75 -5.12 -15.56 -8.31
CA PRO A 75 -5.58 -14.61 -7.29
C PRO A 75 -6.99 -14.92 -6.74
N ASN A 76 -7.75 -15.79 -7.42
CA ASN A 76 -9.08 -16.20 -6.99
C ASN A 76 -9.07 -17.42 -6.06
N LYS A 77 -8.00 -18.22 -6.07
CA LYS A 77 -7.89 -19.47 -5.29
C LYS A 77 -6.86 -19.37 -4.19
N ALA A 78 -5.67 -18.90 -4.51
CA ALA A 78 -4.55 -18.79 -3.59
C ALA A 78 -4.61 -17.51 -2.75
N THR A 79 -3.89 -17.48 -1.63
CA THR A 79 -3.82 -16.32 -0.75
C THR A 79 -2.62 -15.45 -1.12
N TYR A 80 -2.84 -14.15 -1.17
CA TYR A 80 -1.80 -13.15 -1.29
C TYR A 80 -1.39 -12.63 0.10
N PHE A 81 -0.09 -12.49 0.34
CA PHE A 81 0.46 -11.95 1.57
C PHE A 81 1.34 -10.73 1.28
N GLU A 82 1.13 -9.64 2.02
CA GLU A 82 1.95 -8.43 1.96
C GLU A 82 2.30 -7.99 3.39
N PRO A 83 3.41 -8.55 3.98
CA PRO A 83 3.77 -8.34 5.38
C PRO A 83 4.37 -6.96 5.68
N PHE A 84 4.70 -6.17 4.67
CA PHE A 84 5.11 -4.77 4.76
C PHE A 84 4.18 -3.96 3.86
N VAL A 85 2.89 -3.90 4.24
CA VAL A 85 1.84 -3.38 3.31
C VAL A 85 2.02 -1.92 2.96
N GLY A 86 2.50 -1.08 3.89
CA GLY A 86 2.62 0.35 3.65
C GLY A 86 1.37 0.95 2.99
N GLY A 87 1.53 1.55 1.81
CA GLY A 87 0.40 2.07 1.03
C GLY A 87 -0.41 1.02 0.25
N GLY A 88 -0.02 -0.26 0.25
CA GLY A 88 -0.73 -1.36 -0.40
C GLY A 88 -0.74 -1.30 -1.92
N ALA A 89 0.32 -0.78 -2.54
CA ALA A 89 0.34 -0.54 -3.98
C ALA A 89 0.24 -1.84 -4.80
N VAL A 90 0.91 -2.91 -4.35
CA VAL A 90 0.90 -4.22 -5.04
C VAL A 90 -0.43 -4.92 -4.83
N PHE A 91 -0.95 -4.93 -3.59
CA PHE A 91 -2.28 -5.44 -3.28
C PHE A 91 -3.37 -4.79 -4.15
N LEU A 92 -3.37 -3.44 -4.25
CA LEU A 92 -4.36 -2.67 -5.00
C LEU A 92 -4.21 -2.81 -6.53
N ASP A 93 -3.06 -3.22 -7.02
CA ASP A 93 -2.89 -3.59 -8.43
C ASP A 93 -3.36 -5.01 -8.71
N LEU A 94 -3.07 -5.96 -7.82
CA LEU A 94 -3.39 -7.38 -7.96
C LEU A 94 -4.87 -7.68 -7.70
N LEU A 95 -5.47 -7.04 -6.71
CA LEU A 95 -6.86 -7.22 -6.26
C LEU A 95 -7.24 -8.70 -6.02
N PRO A 96 -6.49 -9.43 -5.19
CA PRO A 96 -6.76 -10.85 -4.94
C PRO A 96 -8.02 -11.01 -4.09
N GLN A 97 -8.77 -12.11 -4.29
CA GLN A 97 -9.97 -12.41 -3.48
C GLN A 97 -9.63 -12.72 -2.01
N LYS A 98 -8.45 -13.29 -1.77
CA LYS A 98 -7.96 -13.63 -0.43
C LYS A 98 -6.60 -12.97 -0.21
N ALA A 99 -6.49 -12.15 0.81
CA ALA A 99 -5.21 -11.57 1.21
C ALA A 99 -5.07 -11.45 2.73
N VAL A 100 -3.80 -11.44 3.15
CA VAL A 100 -3.37 -11.07 4.50
C VAL A 100 -2.39 -9.91 4.35
N LEU A 101 -2.82 -8.73 4.74
CA LEU A 101 -2.01 -7.52 4.76
C LEU A 101 -1.54 -7.28 6.18
N SER A 102 -0.27 -6.99 6.39
CA SER A 102 0.24 -6.64 7.71
C SER A 102 1.36 -5.61 7.65
N ASP A 103 1.58 -4.96 8.77
CA ASP A 103 2.64 -3.97 8.97
C ASP A 103 2.93 -3.82 10.47
N MET A 104 4.13 -3.38 10.81
CA MET A 104 4.49 -3.04 12.19
C MET A 104 4.02 -1.63 12.61
N ASN A 105 3.55 -0.83 11.67
CA ASN A 105 2.99 0.49 11.95
C ASN A 105 1.53 0.37 12.42
N GLN A 106 1.32 0.46 13.72
CA GLN A 106 0.00 0.32 14.33
C GLN A 106 -1.01 1.36 13.85
N GLU A 107 -0.61 2.65 13.72
CA GLU A 107 -1.51 3.71 13.22
C GLU A 107 -1.97 3.42 11.78
N LEU A 108 -1.08 2.90 10.94
CA LEU A 108 -1.42 2.49 9.58
C LEU A 108 -2.45 1.36 9.58
N ILE A 109 -2.23 0.32 10.39
CA ILE A 109 -3.13 -0.84 10.47
C ILE A 109 -4.50 -0.46 11.06
N ILE A 110 -4.53 0.38 12.09
CA ILE A 110 -5.79 0.96 12.61
C ILE A 110 -6.51 1.70 11.47
N THR A 111 -5.79 2.52 10.70
CA THR A 111 -6.39 3.29 9.61
C THR A 111 -6.98 2.38 8.52
N TYR A 112 -6.29 1.32 8.12
CA TYR A 112 -6.84 0.30 7.20
C TYR A 112 -8.12 -0.33 7.75
N ASN A 113 -8.13 -0.70 9.04
CA ASN A 113 -9.29 -1.33 9.69
C ASN A 113 -10.48 -0.36 9.80
N VAL A 114 -10.24 0.92 10.07
CA VAL A 114 -11.30 1.95 10.07
C VAL A 114 -11.85 2.18 8.66
N ILE A 115 -11.00 2.23 7.62
CA ILE A 115 -11.45 2.31 6.22
C ILE A 115 -12.33 1.09 5.88
N LYS A 116 -11.92 -0.10 6.31
CA LYS A 116 -12.65 -1.34 6.07
C LYS A 116 -14.01 -1.36 6.76
N ASN A 117 -14.09 -0.97 8.03
CA ASN A 117 -15.23 -1.24 8.90
C ASN A 117 -16.15 -0.03 9.12
N ASP A 118 -15.61 1.21 9.04
CA ASP A 118 -16.37 2.44 9.35
C ASP A 118 -15.94 3.64 8.49
N VAL A 119 -15.90 3.43 7.18
CA VAL A 119 -15.47 4.45 6.21
C VAL A 119 -16.36 5.70 6.23
N LYS A 120 -17.67 5.56 6.52
CA LYS A 120 -18.59 6.71 6.54
C LYS A 120 -18.26 7.69 7.66
N SER A 121 -18.01 7.18 8.87
CA SER A 121 -17.58 8.01 10.01
C SER A 121 -16.22 8.64 9.76
N LEU A 122 -15.28 7.92 9.12
CA LEU A 122 -13.97 8.45 8.74
C LEU A 122 -14.10 9.63 7.76
N ILE A 123 -14.91 9.49 6.71
CA ILE A 123 -15.18 10.56 5.75
C ILE A 123 -15.80 11.77 6.45
N LYS A 124 -16.83 11.55 7.30
CA LYS A 124 -17.45 12.63 8.10
C LYS A 124 -16.45 13.35 9.01
N SER A 125 -15.51 12.59 9.59
CA SER A 125 -14.43 13.16 10.41
C SER A 125 -13.44 13.98 9.59
N LEU A 126 -12.94 13.45 8.47
CA LEU A 126 -11.96 14.10 7.60
C LEU A 126 -12.49 15.40 6.96
N LYS A 127 -13.78 15.46 6.60
CA LYS A 127 -14.43 16.66 6.06
C LYS A 127 -14.41 17.87 7.03
N LYS A 128 -14.19 17.62 8.33
CA LYS A 128 -14.08 18.69 9.34
C LYS A 128 -12.67 19.26 9.48
N TYR A 129 -11.66 18.59 8.88
CA TYR A 129 -10.26 18.97 9.03
C TYR A 129 -9.90 20.07 8.04
N LYS A 130 -9.16 21.08 8.54
CA LYS A 130 -8.78 22.27 7.77
C LYS A 130 -7.30 22.20 7.40
N TYR A 131 -6.96 22.66 6.20
CA TYR A 131 -5.57 22.85 5.80
C TYR A 131 -5.06 24.18 6.37
N ASP A 132 -4.65 24.14 7.61
CA ASP A 132 -4.16 25.26 8.38
C ASP A 132 -2.97 24.83 9.26
N LYS A 133 -1.98 25.70 9.45
CA LYS A 133 -0.75 25.39 10.17
C LYS A 133 -0.98 25.19 11.68
N GLU A 134 -1.79 26.03 12.30
CA GLU A 134 -2.07 25.92 13.74
C GLU A 134 -2.90 24.65 14.02
N PHE A 135 -3.92 24.41 13.18
CA PHE A 135 -4.71 23.19 13.24
C PHE A 135 -3.83 21.96 13.04
N PHE A 136 -2.89 21.97 12.08
CA PHE A 136 -1.93 20.89 11.88
C PHE A 136 -1.08 20.62 13.12
N LEU A 137 -0.53 21.67 13.74
CA LEU A 137 0.28 21.53 14.95
C LEU A 137 -0.53 20.95 16.11
N LYS A 138 -1.79 21.38 16.28
CA LYS A 138 -2.73 20.83 17.27
C LYS A 138 -2.99 19.34 17.04
N ILE A 139 -3.29 18.93 15.80
CA ILE A 139 -3.53 17.53 15.47
C ILE A 139 -2.26 16.69 15.64
N ARG A 140 -1.10 17.24 15.24
CA ARG A 140 0.20 16.56 15.40
C ARG A 140 0.55 16.29 16.86
N ALA A 141 0.24 17.23 17.76
CA ALA A 141 0.56 17.14 19.20
C ALA A 141 -0.34 16.16 19.97
N GLN A 142 -1.41 15.64 19.37
CA GLN A 142 -2.29 14.68 20.06
C GLN A 142 -1.54 13.40 20.42
N LYS A 143 -1.76 12.89 21.63
CA LYS A 143 -1.23 11.60 22.09
C LYS A 143 -2.13 10.48 21.57
N ILE A 144 -1.51 9.50 20.92
CA ILE A 144 -2.23 8.42 20.22
C ILE A 144 -3.00 7.56 21.21
N ASP A 145 -2.41 7.26 22.36
CA ASP A 145 -2.98 6.39 23.40
C ASP A 145 -4.28 6.97 24.02
N GLU A 146 -4.54 8.26 23.82
CA GLU A 146 -5.76 8.94 24.29
C GLU A 146 -6.85 9.02 23.20
N LEU A 147 -6.60 8.47 21.99
CA LEU A 147 -7.49 8.60 20.85
C LEU A 147 -8.24 7.29 20.54
N SER A 148 -9.49 7.42 20.11
CA SER A 148 -10.20 6.29 19.49
C SER A 148 -9.62 5.96 18.11
N ASP A 149 -9.83 4.73 17.64
CA ASP A 149 -9.37 4.27 16.32
C ASP A 149 -9.80 5.21 15.19
N LEU A 150 -11.03 5.72 15.22
CA LEU A 150 -11.53 6.71 14.26
C LEU A 150 -10.70 8.01 14.28
N LYS A 151 -10.31 8.48 15.44
CA LYS A 151 -9.48 9.68 15.60
C LYS A 151 -8.05 9.43 15.15
N ILE A 152 -7.49 8.26 15.46
CA ILE A 152 -6.17 7.83 14.99
C ILE A 152 -6.17 7.80 13.46
N ALA A 153 -7.14 7.16 12.83
CA ALA A 153 -7.25 7.06 11.38
C ALA A 153 -7.41 8.43 10.70
N SER A 154 -8.27 9.30 11.25
CA SER A 154 -8.46 10.66 10.72
C SER A 154 -7.17 11.49 10.84
N ARG A 155 -6.51 11.43 11.99
CA ARG A 155 -5.22 12.09 12.25
C ARG A 155 -4.15 11.58 11.29
N PHE A 156 -4.02 10.27 11.11
CA PHE A 156 -3.02 9.64 10.26
C PHE A 156 -3.15 10.11 8.80
N ILE A 157 -4.35 10.02 8.23
CA ILE A 157 -4.61 10.49 6.86
C ILE A 157 -4.36 11.99 6.74
N TYR A 158 -4.87 12.78 7.67
CA TYR A 158 -4.70 14.24 7.66
C TYR A 158 -3.23 14.64 7.70
N LEU A 159 -2.46 14.13 8.65
CA LEU A 159 -1.03 14.44 8.77
C LEU A 159 -0.27 14.04 7.52
N ASN A 160 -0.53 12.85 6.97
CA ASN A 160 0.11 12.39 5.74
C ASN A 160 -0.22 13.28 4.53
N ARG A 161 -1.46 13.74 4.40
CA ARG A 161 -1.90 14.59 3.29
C ARG A 161 -1.41 16.02 3.38
N THR A 162 -1.10 16.51 4.59
CA THR A 162 -0.78 17.92 4.85
C THR A 162 0.66 18.17 5.31
N CYS A 163 1.43 17.13 5.65
CA CYS A 163 2.84 17.26 6.01
C CYS A 163 3.77 17.36 4.80
N PHE A 164 5.00 17.76 5.04
CA PHE A 164 6.04 17.87 4.01
C PHE A 164 6.22 16.55 3.25
N ASN A 165 6.01 16.57 1.93
CA ASN A 165 6.12 15.46 0.98
C ASN A 165 5.27 14.21 1.29
N GLY A 166 4.28 14.29 2.21
CA GLY A 166 3.49 13.14 2.63
C GLY A 166 4.32 12.06 3.32
N MET A 167 5.38 12.46 3.99
CA MET A 167 6.26 11.52 4.71
C MET A 167 5.58 11.06 6.00
N TYR A 168 5.87 9.83 6.41
CA TYR A 168 5.61 9.38 7.78
C TYR A 168 6.94 9.23 8.50
N ARG A 169 7.11 9.87 9.64
CA ARG A 169 8.29 9.77 10.48
C ARG A 169 7.91 10.09 11.93
N VAL A 170 8.47 9.32 12.84
CA VAL A 170 8.33 9.53 14.28
C VAL A 170 9.69 9.81 14.92
N ASN A 171 9.70 10.49 16.06
CA ASN A 171 10.88 10.63 16.91
C ASN A 171 11.09 9.39 17.78
N ASN A 172 12.13 9.36 18.62
CA ASN A 172 12.44 8.24 19.51
C ASN A 172 11.32 7.94 20.53
N GLN A 173 10.43 8.90 20.78
CA GLN A 173 9.26 8.74 21.64
C GLN A 173 8.03 8.19 20.89
N GLY A 174 8.15 7.92 19.57
CA GLY A 174 7.05 7.45 18.73
C GLY A 174 6.10 8.56 18.25
N GLN A 175 6.44 9.84 18.48
CA GLN A 175 5.60 10.98 18.10
C GLN A 175 5.89 11.42 16.64
N PHE A 176 4.84 11.66 15.88
CA PHE A 176 4.95 12.17 14.52
C PHE A 176 5.70 13.53 14.47
N ASN A 177 6.77 13.64 13.70
CA ASN A 177 7.66 14.79 13.71
C ASN A 177 7.94 15.42 12.32
N VAL A 178 7.15 15.08 11.31
CA VAL A 178 7.27 15.73 9.99
C VAL A 178 6.66 17.14 10.06
N PRO A 179 7.31 18.16 9.47
CA PRO A 179 6.77 19.53 9.46
C PRO A 179 5.56 19.67 8.53
N PHE A 180 4.81 20.75 8.72
CA PHE A 180 3.72 21.16 7.83
C PHE A 180 4.22 21.34 6.39
N GLY A 181 3.49 20.80 5.42
CA GLY A 181 3.80 20.92 4.01
C GLY A 181 3.32 22.22 3.41
N LYS A 182 3.93 22.62 2.28
CA LYS A 182 3.48 23.75 1.49
C LYS A 182 2.74 23.22 0.27
N TYR A 183 1.42 23.08 0.36
CA TYR A 183 0.56 22.64 -0.74
C TYR A 183 -0.42 23.72 -1.13
N ASN A 184 -0.86 23.70 -2.37
CA ASN A 184 -2.01 24.49 -2.81
C ASN A 184 -3.24 23.56 -2.77
N ASN A 185 -4.13 23.78 -1.78
CA ASN A 185 -5.39 23.04 -1.59
C ASN A 185 -5.25 21.48 -1.63
N PRO A 186 -4.56 20.85 -0.65
CA PRO A 186 -4.37 19.41 -0.67
C PRO A 186 -5.70 18.67 -0.47
N LEU A 187 -5.91 17.58 -1.24
CA LEU A 187 -7.08 16.72 -1.07
C LEU A 187 -6.93 15.88 0.21
N ILE A 188 -7.49 16.38 1.32
CA ILE A 188 -7.44 15.71 2.63
C ILE A 188 -8.36 14.49 2.65
N CYS A 189 -9.60 14.63 2.15
CA CYS A 189 -10.60 13.57 2.10
C CYS A 189 -10.89 13.18 0.65
N ASP A 190 -10.30 12.08 0.20
CA ASP A 190 -10.61 11.46 -1.10
C ASP A 190 -11.77 10.45 -0.88
N GLU A 191 -12.98 10.98 -0.76
CA GLU A 191 -14.18 10.22 -0.39
C GLU A 191 -14.44 9.05 -1.34
N GLU A 192 -14.37 9.29 -2.63
CA GLU A 192 -14.61 8.27 -3.65
C GLU A 192 -13.63 7.11 -3.51
N ASN A 193 -12.34 7.41 -3.37
CA ASN A 193 -11.31 6.40 -3.21
C ASN A 193 -11.43 5.64 -1.88
N LEU A 194 -11.79 6.33 -0.79
CA LEU A 194 -12.02 5.68 0.52
C LEU A 194 -13.18 4.69 0.46
N LEU A 195 -14.27 5.02 -0.24
CA LEU A 195 -15.41 4.11 -0.45
C LEU A 195 -15.03 2.90 -1.31
N LYS A 196 -14.23 3.10 -2.38
CA LYS A 196 -13.69 1.99 -3.20
C LYS A 196 -12.79 1.08 -2.37
N LEU A 197 -11.89 1.66 -1.57
CA LEU A 197 -11.01 0.91 -0.67
C LEU A 197 -11.80 0.09 0.36
N SER A 198 -12.81 0.67 1.01
CA SER A 198 -13.66 -0.04 1.96
C SER A 198 -14.28 -1.30 1.36
N LYS A 199 -14.82 -1.20 0.14
CA LYS A 199 -15.38 -2.35 -0.58
C LYS A 199 -14.30 -3.41 -0.88
N THR A 200 -13.14 -2.98 -1.36
CA THR A 200 -12.01 -3.86 -1.71
C THR A 200 -11.47 -4.60 -0.48
N LEU A 201 -11.43 -3.93 0.67
CA LEU A 201 -10.90 -4.50 1.91
C LEU A 201 -11.88 -5.41 2.66
N LYS A 202 -13.15 -5.50 2.27
CA LYS A 202 -14.22 -6.16 3.03
C LYS A 202 -13.84 -7.56 3.54
N ASN A 203 -13.27 -8.39 2.69
CA ASN A 203 -12.91 -9.78 3.00
C ASN A 203 -11.41 -9.99 3.27
N ILE A 204 -10.63 -8.91 3.35
CA ILE A 204 -9.18 -8.96 3.51
C ILE A 204 -8.82 -8.97 5.00
N LYS A 205 -7.85 -9.81 5.39
CA LYS A 205 -7.30 -9.82 6.76
C LYS A 205 -6.24 -8.75 6.87
N ILE A 206 -6.35 -7.86 7.87
CA ILE A 206 -5.44 -6.74 8.09
C ILE A 206 -4.95 -6.82 9.54
N LEU A 207 -3.64 -6.98 9.75
CA LEU A 207 -3.07 -7.39 11.03
C LEU A 207 -1.86 -6.53 11.41
N HIS A 208 -1.81 -6.07 12.65
CA HIS A 208 -0.60 -5.51 13.25
C HIS A 208 0.27 -6.67 13.73
N GLN A 209 1.30 -7.03 12.96
CA GLN A 209 2.17 -8.16 13.27
C GLN A 209 3.49 -8.11 12.51
N ASP A 210 4.49 -8.79 13.06
CA ASP A 210 5.78 -8.99 12.42
C ASP A 210 5.65 -9.84 11.13
N TYR A 211 6.52 -9.58 10.14
CA TYR A 211 6.52 -10.25 8.84
C TYR A 211 6.73 -11.77 8.94
N LYS A 212 7.46 -12.26 9.95
CA LYS A 212 7.71 -13.70 10.17
C LYS A 212 6.41 -14.50 10.41
N GLN A 213 5.32 -13.81 10.83
CA GLN A 213 4.03 -14.49 11.02
C GLN A 213 3.44 -15.05 9.72
N VAL A 214 3.93 -14.63 8.55
CA VAL A 214 3.57 -15.22 7.26
C VAL A 214 3.88 -16.72 7.22
N LEU A 215 4.97 -17.16 7.85
CA LEU A 215 5.35 -18.56 7.93
C LEU A 215 4.31 -19.47 8.61
N LYS A 216 3.43 -18.92 9.45
CA LYS A 216 2.37 -19.71 10.11
C LYS A 216 1.20 -20.05 9.19
N LYS A 217 1.05 -19.32 8.07
CA LYS A 217 -0.16 -19.40 7.24
C LYS A 217 0.11 -19.69 5.76
N ALA A 218 1.24 -19.22 5.23
CA ALA A 218 1.57 -19.36 3.82
C ALA A 218 1.89 -20.83 3.47
N LYS A 219 1.34 -21.28 2.36
CA LYS A 219 1.46 -22.65 1.85
C LYS A 219 1.72 -22.65 0.35
N LYS A 220 2.04 -23.83 -0.20
CA LYS A 220 2.28 -24.03 -1.63
C LYS A 220 1.23 -23.33 -2.51
N GLY A 221 1.70 -22.56 -3.48
CA GLY A 221 0.88 -21.84 -4.44
C GLY A 221 0.42 -20.44 -3.97
N ASP A 222 0.61 -20.08 -2.70
CA ASP A 222 0.37 -18.72 -2.23
C ASP A 222 1.45 -17.76 -2.75
N PHE A 223 1.12 -16.48 -2.86
CA PHE A 223 2.05 -15.44 -3.28
C PHE A 223 2.37 -14.48 -2.12
N VAL A 224 3.65 -14.31 -1.83
CA VAL A 224 4.14 -13.43 -0.77
C VAL A 224 5.00 -12.33 -1.39
N TYR A 225 4.67 -11.07 -1.10
CA TYR A 225 5.45 -9.92 -1.50
C TYR A 225 6.05 -9.20 -0.29
N PHE A 226 7.36 -9.03 -0.27
CA PHE A 226 8.10 -8.30 0.73
C PHE A 226 8.61 -6.96 0.19
N ASP A 227 8.26 -5.87 0.87
CA ASP A 227 8.77 -4.52 0.64
C ASP A 227 9.34 -3.96 1.96
N PRO A 228 10.42 -4.55 2.49
CA PRO A 228 10.98 -4.18 3.78
C PRO A 228 11.59 -2.78 3.75
N PRO A 229 11.93 -2.19 4.89
CA PRO A 229 12.86 -1.06 4.92
C PRO A 229 14.15 -1.46 4.19
N TYR A 230 14.54 -0.64 3.20
CA TYR A 230 15.67 -0.96 2.33
C TYR A 230 17.00 -0.84 3.06
N TYR A 231 17.90 -1.77 2.77
CA TYR A 231 19.28 -1.68 3.24
C TYR A 231 19.93 -0.38 2.74
N PRO A 232 20.60 0.40 3.60
CA PRO A 232 21.16 1.70 3.24
C PRO A 232 22.22 1.60 2.14
N VAL A 233 22.11 2.43 1.10
CA VAL A 233 23.11 2.49 0.02
C VAL A 233 24.41 3.16 0.50
N ASN A 234 24.30 4.09 1.47
CA ASN A 234 25.43 4.83 2.06
C ASN A 234 25.22 4.98 3.56
N LYS A 235 26.30 5.12 4.34
CA LYS A 235 26.26 5.36 5.81
C LYS A 235 25.42 6.58 6.20
N THR A 236 25.27 7.58 5.33
CA THR A 236 24.45 8.78 5.55
C THR A 236 22.96 8.61 5.18
N SER A 237 22.55 7.50 4.57
CA SER A 237 21.16 7.23 4.17
C SER A 237 20.36 6.46 5.20
N SER A 238 20.91 6.19 6.39
CA SER A 238 20.27 5.46 7.49
C SER A 238 19.15 6.23 8.23
N PHE A 239 18.79 7.45 7.80
CA PHE A 239 17.80 8.31 8.45
C PHE A 239 16.33 8.01 8.12
N THR A 240 15.99 6.90 7.45
CA THR A 240 14.62 6.55 7.06
C THR A 240 13.99 5.50 7.98
N ASN A 241 14.19 5.59 9.29
CA ASN A 241 13.56 4.68 10.23
C ASN A 241 12.05 4.98 10.33
N TYR A 242 11.23 4.11 9.76
CA TYR A 242 9.75 4.09 9.93
C TYR A 242 9.34 3.44 11.26
N THR A 243 10.26 2.70 11.90
CA THR A 243 10.09 2.04 13.21
C THR A 243 11.23 2.44 14.13
N LYS A 244 11.06 2.23 15.44
CA LYS A 244 12.08 2.50 16.46
C LYS A 244 13.36 1.65 16.28
N GLU A 245 13.24 0.51 15.61
CA GLU A 245 14.33 -0.43 15.37
C GLU A 245 14.82 -0.30 13.91
N ALA A 246 16.12 -0.26 13.73
CA ALA A 246 16.73 -0.21 12.42
C ALA A 246 16.63 -1.59 11.75
N PHE A 247 16.25 -1.62 10.46
CA PHE A 247 16.22 -2.85 9.66
C PHE A 247 17.56 -2.99 8.91
N LEU A 248 18.57 -3.51 9.63
CA LEU A 248 19.95 -3.58 9.16
C LEU A 248 20.33 -5.01 8.71
N GLU A 249 21.63 -5.35 8.78
CA GLU A 249 22.17 -6.61 8.25
C GLU A 249 21.47 -7.85 8.83
N LYS A 250 21.35 -7.88 10.16
CA LYS A 250 20.72 -9.01 10.87
C LYS A 250 19.27 -9.22 10.44
N GLU A 251 18.48 -8.16 10.40
CA GLU A 251 17.06 -8.22 10.01
C GLU A 251 16.91 -8.59 8.51
N GLN A 252 17.85 -8.16 7.67
CA GLN A 252 17.89 -8.56 6.26
C GLN A 252 18.23 -10.05 6.09
N GLU A 253 19.13 -10.58 6.91
CA GLU A 253 19.47 -12.01 6.93
C GLU A 253 18.28 -12.86 7.41
N GLU A 254 17.60 -12.45 8.48
CA GLU A 254 16.40 -13.13 8.97
C GLU A 254 15.25 -13.09 7.94
N LEU A 255 15.13 -12.00 7.19
CA LEU A 255 14.15 -11.90 6.10
C LEU A 255 14.52 -12.82 4.93
N ARG A 256 15.81 -12.93 4.59
CA ARG A 256 16.30 -13.89 3.61
C ARG A 256 15.95 -15.32 4.03
N ASP A 257 16.14 -15.68 5.28
CA ASP A 257 15.80 -17.02 5.79
C ASP A 257 14.29 -17.28 5.69
N THR A 258 13.46 -16.26 5.99
CA THR A 258 12.01 -16.33 5.79
C THR A 258 11.66 -16.52 4.32
N PHE A 259 12.31 -15.83 3.39
CA PHE A 259 12.14 -15.97 1.95
C PHE A 259 12.47 -17.40 1.49
N VAL A 260 13.61 -17.93 1.95
CA VAL A 260 14.07 -19.29 1.60
C VAL A 260 13.13 -20.35 2.13
N GLU A 261 12.61 -20.18 3.35
CA GLU A 261 11.63 -21.11 3.92
C GLU A 261 10.34 -21.14 3.10
N LEU A 262 9.82 -19.98 2.69
CA LEU A 262 8.64 -19.88 1.83
C LEU A 262 8.90 -20.49 0.43
N HIS A 263 10.09 -20.28 -0.12
CA HIS A 263 10.51 -20.92 -1.36
C HIS A 263 10.47 -22.46 -1.25
N LYS A 264 11.02 -23.02 -0.19
CA LYS A 264 11.00 -24.49 0.07
C LYS A 264 9.58 -25.03 0.19
N ARG A 265 8.64 -24.24 0.73
CA ARG A 265 7.21 -24.60 0.81
C ARG A 265 6.49 -24.56 -0.54
N GLY A 266 7.13 -24.01 -1.59
CA GLY A 266 6.53 -23.86 -2.92
C GLY A 266 5.57 -22.66 -3.01
N CYS A 267 5.79 -21.63 -2.18
CA CYS A 267 5.16 -20.33 -2.37
C CYS A 267 5.85 -19.58 -3.51
N PHE A 268 5.11 -18.72 -4.21
CA PHE A 268 5.69 -17.68 -5.03
C PHE A 268 6.15 -16.54 -4.10
N VAL A 269 7.41 -16.13 -4.21
CA VAL A 269 7.96 -15.08 -3.35
C VAL A 269 8.63 -14.01 -4.19
N MET A 270 8.27 -12.75 -3.93
CA MET A 270 8.85 -11.57 -4.54
C MET A 270 9.31 -10.60 -3.44
N LEU A 271 10.50 -10.03 -3.58
CA LEU A 271 11.08 -9.10 -2.61
C LEU A 271 11.75 -7.93 -3.32
N SER A 272 11.43 -6.71 -2.91
CA SER A 272 12.10 -5.48 -3.36
C SER A 272 13.14 -5.03 -2.34
N ASN A 273 14.31 -4.53 -2.81
CA ASN A 273 15.34 -3.94 -1.94
C ASN A 273 16.27 -2.99 -2.70
N SER A 274 17.21 -2.36 -2.00
CA SER A 274 18.26 -1.56 -2.60
C SER A 274 19.27 -2.43 -3.36
N ASN A 275 19.80 -1.91 -4.48
CA ASN A 275 20.86 -2.58 -5.22
C ASN A 275 22.22 -2.31 -4.56
N THR A 276 22.54 -3.06 -3.51
CA THR A 276 23.81 -3.00 -2.80
C THR A 276 24.58 -4.32 -2.92
N PRO A 277 25.94 -4.32 -2.81
CA PRO A 277 26.71 -5.56 -2.81
C PRO A 277 26.23 -6.56 -1.74
N PHE A 278 25.85 -6.07 -0.55
CA PHE A 278 25.34 -6.89 0.54
C PHE A 278 24.05 -7.62 0.13
N ILE A 279 23.03 -6.90 -0.35
CA ILE A 279 21.76 -7.51 -0.75
C ILE A 279 21.94 -8.46 -1.93
N ASN A 280 22.73 -8.09 -2.93
CA ASN A 280 23.02 -8.97 -4.06
C ASN A 280 23.68 -10.28 -3.59
N LYS A 281 24.69 -10.21 -2.71
CA LYS A 281 25.36 -11.38 -2.14
C LYS A 281 24.41 -12.25 -1.32
N LEU A 282 23.51 -11.61 -0.56
CA LEU A 282 22.58 -12.24 0.37
C LEU A 282 21.60 -13.20 -0.35
N TYR A 283 21.22 -12.89 -1.59
CA TYR A 283 20.26 -13.69 -2.36
C TYR A 283 20.87 -14.48 -3.54
N SER A 284 22.15 -14.25 -3.84
CA SER A 284 22.83 -14.96 -4.93
C SER A 284 23.29 -16.35 -4.52
N GLY A 285 23.12 -17.35 -5.43
CA GLY A 285 23.67 -18.69 -5.24
C GLY A 285 22.93 -19.58 -4.25
N ILE A 286 21.76 -19.17 -3.74
CA ILE A 286 20.96 -19.96 -2.79
C ILE A 286 20.28 -21.14 -3.50
N ASP A 287 19.61 -20.86 -4.62
CA ASP A 287 18.92 -21.83 -5.46
C ASP A 287 18.85 -21.31 -6.91
N LYS A 288 18.82 -22.24 -7.89
CA LYS A 288 18.74 -21.89 -9.33
C LYS A 288 17.48 -21.12 -9.72
N LYS A 289 16.39 -21.28 -8.97
CA LYS A 289 15.12 -20.57 -9.18
C LYS A 289 15.10 -19.17 -8.59
N ILE A 290 15.98 -18.89 -7.59
CA ILE A 290 16.05 -17.56 -6.98
C ILE A 290 16.88 -16.65 -7.86
N LYS A 291 16.26 -15.60 -8.40
CA LYS A 291 16.87 -14.65 -9.33
C LYS A 291 16.82 -13.24 -8.78
N VAL A 292 17.89 -12.49 -8.97
CA VAL A 292 18.01 -11.08 -8.59
C VAL A 292 18.00 -10.22 -9.85
N HIS A 293 16.91 -9.48 -10.06
CA HIS A 293 16.72 -8.58 -11.21
C HIS A 293 17.03 -7.14 -10.79
N LYS A 294 17.77 -6.41 -11.63
CA LYS A 294 18.02 -4.98 -11.45
C LYS A 294 16.92 -4.18 -12.11
N ILE A 295 16.26 -3.31 -11.36
CA ILE A 295 15.10 -2.52 -11.77
C ILE A 295 15.47 -1.04 -11.74
N ASP A 296 15.08 -0.30 -12.77
CA ASP A 296 15.27 1.16 -12.80
C ASP A 296 14.18 1.84 -11.97
N ALA A 297 14.59 2.58 -10.94
CA ALA A 297 13.68 3.32 -10.08
C ALA A 297 13.99 4.82 -10.12
N ASN A 298 12.94 5.65 -9.97
CA ASN A 298 13.09 7.09 -9.88
C ASN A 298 13.09 7.52 -8.40
N ARG A 299 14.19 8.10 -7.94
CA ARG A 299 14.29 8.65 -6.58
C ARG A 299 13.57 10.01 -6.53
N MET A 300 12.28 10.01 -6.15
CA MET A 300 11.45 11.22 -6.09
C MET A 300 11.66 12.06 -4.83
N ILE A 301 12.18 11.49 -3.74
CA ILE A 301 12.34 12.15 -2.46
C ILE A 301 13.82 12.32 -2.15
N ASN A 302 14.34 13.54 -2.38
CA ASN A 302 15.62 13.97 -1.86
C ASN A 302 15.51 15.46 -1.49
N SER A 303 16.11 15.86 -0.36
CA SER A 303 16.16 17.26 0.08
C SER A 303 16.88 18.17 -0.94
N LYS A 304 17.87 17.63 -1.68
CA LYS A 304 18.56 18.33 -2.77
C LYS A 304 18.01 17.85 -4.12
N THR A 305 17.44 18.75 -4.89
CA THR A 305 16.89 18.50 -6.24
C THR A 305 17.91 17.89 -7.20
N SER A 306 19.17 18.29 -7.11
CA SER A 306 20.29 17.76 -7.91
C SER A 306 20.61 16.28 -7.64
N LYS A 307 20.11 15.70 -6.55
CA LYS A 307 20.27 14.27 -6.20
C LYS A 307 19.02 13.43 -6.49
N ARG A 308 18.04 13.98 -7.23
CA ARG A 308 16.91 13.25 -7.78
C ARG A 308 17.35 12.66 -9.12
N GLY A 309 17.41 11.34 -9.23
CA GLY A 309 17.87 10.68 -10.44
C GLY A 309 17.44 9.22 -10.48
N LYS A 310 17.73 8.57 -11.59
CA LYS A 310 17.54 7.13 -11.76
C LYS A 310 18.47 6.41 -10.78
N ILE A 311 17.91 5.53 -9.98
CA ILE A 311 18.65 4.59 -9.13
C ILE A 311 18.25 3.18 -9.53
N LYS A 312 19.11 2.22 -9.25
CA LYS A 312 18.77 0.81 -9.43
C LYS A 312 18.33 0.23 -8.10
N GLU A 313 17.19 -0.43 -8.12
CA GLU A 313 16.71 -1.31 -7.06
C GLU A 313 16.89 -2.75 -7.50
N VAL A 314 16.72 -3.70 -6.60
CA VAL A 314 16.64 -5.12 -6.94
C VAL A 314 15.26 -5.67 -6.67
N LEU A 315 14.85 -6.59 -7.54
CA LEU A 315 13.68 -7.43 -7.36
C LEU A 315 14.16 -8.87 -7.30
N VAL A 316 13.99 -9.51 -6.16
CA VAL A 316 14.31 -10.92 -5.94
C VAL A 316 13.03 -11.74 -6.10
N ILE A 317 13.07 -12.76 -6.95
CA ILE A 317 11.94 -13.69 -7.18
C ILE A 317 12.43 -15.13 -7.15
N ASN A 318 11.53 -16.08 -6.93
CA ASN A 318 11.83 -17.53 -6.89
C ASN A 318 11.07 -18.36 -7.93
N TYR A 319 10.54 -17.71 -8.95
CA TYR A 319 9.73 -18.36 -10.02
C TYR A 319 10.17 -17.91 -11.40
#